data_12d7874780bb0e975041c283e16a168e
#
_entry.id   12d7874780bb0e975041c283e16a168e
#
_cell.length_a   1.000
_cell.length_b   1.000
_cell.length_c   1.000
_cell.angle_alpha   90.00
_cell.angle_beta   90.00
_cell.angle_gamma   90.00
#
_symmetry.space_group_name_H-M   'P 1'
#
loop_
_entity.id
_entity.type
_entity.pdbx_description
1 polymer ?
#
loop_
_entity_poly.entity_id
_entity_poly.type
_entity_poly.pdbx_seq_one_letter_code
_entity_poly.pdbx_strand_id
1 'polypeptide(L)'
;MESIRIPYKNDAFGNPLFAKIAWSKSSQGSKPLALVYHGGGVVVGSSGMIPQSQIKYLAEAGFAVVISNYRLAPQVTAKEAFSDCEEAYDWAVNSLPGIMEAEHGVKLENAKAVAYGHSSGGSIALHIASCRPVKAVTAFYPSLFNADTSTSAHKPTSLPPFGMFPDFHPTPEEWATISPADAQVSEAALALPGTIPAPRNKWQMHLVKNGQWLSTIQPDGDYAAIDPLTRVTGDWCPVMIVQGELDNIGGSSLEGAQRAEKAMKDAGVREVQLEVVQGETHMFDLPPTVGTSDLGPKWEAVRKGLDWLVSHV
;
A
#
# COMPACT_ATOMS: atom_id res chain seq x y z
N MET A 1 14.23 18.26 0.05
CA MET A 1 13.44 17.25 0.81
C MET A 1 14.39 16.55 1.77
N GLU A 2 14.04 16.47 3.03
CA GLU A 2 14.74 15.69 4.06
C GLU A 2 14.04 14.34 4.23
N SER A 3 14.76 13.35 4.73
CA SER A 3 14.14 12.09 5.14
C SER A 3 14.97 11.39 6.20
N ILE A 4 14.28 10.70 7.09
CA ILE A 4 14.85 9.88 8.17
C ILE A 4 14.13 8.55 8.23
N ARG A 5 14.73 7.58 8.95
CA ARG A 5 14.10 6.31 9.29
C ARG A 5 14.04 6.19 10.82
N ILE A 6 12.86 5.90 11.34
CA ILE A 6 12.64 5.74 12.77
C ILE A 6 11.98 4.38 13.01
N PRO A 7 12.44 3.58 13.99
CA PRO A 7 11.75 2.37 14.39
C PRO A 7 10.45 2.74 15.11
N TYR A 8 9.33 2.09 14.77
CA TYR A 8 8.05 2.33 15.43
C TYR A 8 7.59 1.15 16.29
N LYS A 9 8.10 -0.06 16.02
CA LYS A 9 7.89 -1.26 16.84
C LYS A 9 9.01 -2.28 16.58
N ASN A 10 9.01 -3.37 17.34
CA ASN A 10 9.88 -4.53 17.09
C ASN A 10 9.02 -5.74 16.66
N ASP A 11 9.65 -6.66 15.90
CA ASP A 11 9.10 -7.97 15.59
C ASP A 11 9.19 -8.92 16.81
N ALA A 12 8.71 -10.16 16.64
CA ALA A 12 8.75 -11.18 17.69
C ALA A 12 10.18 -11.61 18.11
N PHE A 13 11.19 -11.29 17.30
CA PHE A 13 12.61 -11.58 17.56
C PHE A 13 13.36 -10.35 18.10
N GLY A 14 12.68 -9.22 18.28
CA GLY A 14 13.28 -7.97 18.74
C GLY A 14 13.88 -7.10 17.62
N ASN A 15 13.71 -7.46 16.34
CA ASN A 15 14.19 -6.66 15.22
C ASN A 15 13.26 -5.48 14.96
N PRO A 16 13.77 -4.27 14.69
CA PRO A 16 12.96 -3.08 14.52
C PRO A 16 12.22 -3.06 13.16
N LEU A 17 10.95 -2.71 13.19
CA LEU A 17 10.19 -2.28 12.03
C LEU A 17 10.30 -0.76 11.90
N PHE A 18 10.62 -0.28 10.69
CA PHE A 18 10.89 1.12 10.43
C PHE A 18 9.77 1.82 9.66
N ALA A 19 9.56 3.08 10.00
CA ALA A 19 8.91 4.05 9.13
C ALA A 19 9.96 5.00 8.54
N LYS A 20 9.81 5.33 7.25
CA LYS A 20 10.54 6.42 6.59
C LYS A 20 9.67 7.67 6.64
N ILE A 21 10.21 8.76 7.16
CA ILE A 21 9.54 10.05 7.24
C ILE A 21 10.25 11.01 6.27
N ALA A 22 9.48 11.68 5.40
CA ALA A 22 10.01 12.65 4.47
C ALA A 22 9.23 13.96 4.55
N TRP A 23 9.93 15.12 4.46
CA TRP A 23 9.30 16.44 4.51
C TRP A 23 10.11 17.47 3.72
N SER A 24 9.48 18.59 3.39
CA SER A 24 10.18 19.74 2.80
C SER A 24 10.59 20.75 3.87
N LYS A 25 11.84 21.24 3.80
CA LYS A 25 12.30 22.37 4.63
C LYS A 25 11.70 23.70 4.20
N SER A 26 11.32 23.83 2.94
CA SER A 26 10.77 25.09 2.40
C SER A 26 9.32 25.33 2.83
N SER A 27 8.56 24.29 3.19
CA SER A 27 7.19 24.45 3.67
C SER A 27 7.19 24.92 5.13
N GLN A 28 6.53 26.03 5.38
CA GLN A 28 6.40 26.64 6.71
C GLN A 28 5.19 26.06 7.47
N GLY A 29 5.20 26.24 8.79
CA GLY A 29 4.09 25.84 9.67
C GLY A 29 4.10 24.37 10.07
N SER A 30 3.04 23.98 10.78
CA SER A 30 2.81 22.58 11.16
C SER A 30 2.42 21.74 9.94
N LYS A 31 2.87 20.49 9.90
CA LYS A 31 2.69 19.61 8.74
C LYS A 31 1.61 18.58 9.02
N PRO A 32 0.57 18.48 8.16
CA PRO A 32 -0.32 17.34 8.17
C PRO A 32 0.43 16.05 7.85
N LEU A 33 -0.16 14.90 8.23
CA LEU A 33 0.43 13.58 8.00
C LEU A 33 -0.12 12.97 6.70
N ALA A 34 0.76 12.47 5.84
CA ALA A 34 0.39 11.56 4.76
C ALA A 34 0.93 10.17 5.08
N LEU A 35 0.05 9.26 5.48
CA LEU A 35 0.38 7.88 5.81
C LEU A 35 0.37 7.04 4.55
N VAL A 36 1.45 6.31 4.29
CA VAL A 36 1.69 5.64 3.02
C VAL A 36 1.97 4.17 3.23
N TYR A 37 1.26 3.33 2.48
CA TYR A 37 1.38 1.88 2.54
C TYR A 37 1.83 1.33 1.19
N HIS A 38 2.95 0.59 1.20
CA HIS A 38 3.49 0.02 -0.03
C HIS A 38 2.69 -1.19 -0.50
N GLY A 39 2.79 -1.49 -1.79
CA GLY A 39 2.24 -2.68 -2.40
C GLY A 39 3.14 -3.91 -2.21
N GLY A 40 2.87 -4.94 -3.01
CA GLY A 40 3.65 -6.18 -3.00
C GLY A 40 2.91 -7.39 -2.46
N GLY A 41 1.56 -7.31 -2.36
CA GLY A 41 0.72 -8.44 -1.99
C GLY A 41 0.97 -8.97 -0.58
N VAL A 42 1.49 -8.14 0.34
CA VAL A 42 1.90 -8.55 1.70
C VAL A 42 3.02 -9.62 1.69
N VAL A 43 3.66 -9.85 0.57
CA VAL A 43 4.74 -10.85 0.39
C VAL A 43 6.09 -10.18 0.13
N VAL A 44 6.10 -9.11 -0.65
CA VAL A 44 7.28 -8.29 -0.94
C VAL A 44 6.96 -6.82 -0.70
N GLY A 45 7.95 -5.97 -0.79
CA GLY A 45 7.78 -4.52 -0.70
C GLY A 45 8.54 -3.91 0.47
N SER A 46 8.63 -2.61 0.43
CA SER A 46 9.19 -1.76 1.48
C SER A 46 8.86 -0.29 1.20
N SER A 47 9.18 0.58 2.15
CA SER A 47 9.10 2.05 1.98
C SER A 47 9.91 2.57 0.78
N GLY A 48 10.87 1.77 0.28
CA GLY A 48 11.64 2.08 -0.91
C GLY A 48 10.87 1.95 -2.23
N MET A 49 9.71 1.27 -2.23
CA MET A 49 8.87 1.11 -3.42
C MET A 49 8.08 2.36 -3.79
N ILE A 50 7.81 3.23 -2.82
CA ILE A 50 6.98 4.41 -3.07
C ILE A 50 7.73 5.38 -3.98
N PRO A 51 7.12 5.79 -5.12
CA PRO A 51 7.76 6.67 -6.08
C PRO A 51 8.21 7.99 -5.44
N GLN A 52 9.47 8.36 -5.68
CA GLN A 52 10.05 9.58 -5.10
C GLN A 52 9.32 10.85 -5.57
N SER A 53 8.73 10.83 -6.78
CA SER A 53 7.90 11.92 -7.31
C SER A 53 6.67 12.17 -6.44
N GLN A 54 6.01 11.11 -5.98
CA GLN A 54 4.81 11.21 -5.12
C GLN A 54 5.17 11.72 -3.73
N ILE A 55 6.25 11.16 -3.13
CA ILE A 55 6.77 11.61 -1.83
C ILE A 55 7.13 13.11 -1.89
N LYS A 56 7.85 13.49 -2.93
CA LYS A 56 8.27 14.88 -3.14
C LYS A 56 7.07 15.81 -3.31
N TYR A 57 6.08 15.39 -4.10
CA TYR A 57 4.87 16.18 -4.35
C TYR A 57 4.16 16.51 -3.04
N LEU A 58 3.86 15.51 -2.21
CA LEU A 58 3.19 15.73 -0.93
C LEU A 58 4.06 16.51 0.07
N ALA A 59 5.37 16.24 0.12
CA ALA A 59 6.28 17.00 0.99
C ALA A 59 6.34 18.49 0.59
N GLU A 60 6.33 18.81 -0.71
CA GLU A 60 6.28 20.19 -1.23
C GLU A 60 4.91 20.84 -1.00
N ALA A 61 3.82 20.05 -1.00
CA ALA A 61 2.48 20.47 -0.60
C ALA A 61 2.34 20.69 0.93
N GLY A 62 3.39 20.44 1.71
CA GLY A 62 3.44 20.76 3.14
C GLY A 62 3.31 19.56 4.07
N PHE A 63 3.12 18.37 3.57
CA PHE A 63 2.97 17.17 4.40
C PHE A 63 4.28 16.65 4.99
N ALA A 64 4.17 15.98 6.13
CA ALA A 64 5.12 14.96 6.55
C ALA A 64 4.62 13.61 6.02
N VAL A 65 5.38 13.02 5.09
CA VAL A 65 5.04 11.76 4.44
C VAL A 65 5.63 10.62 5.25
N VAL A 66 4.79 9.77 5.83
CA VAL A 66 5.17 8.67 6.72
C VAL A 66 4.92 7.35 6.00
N ILE A 67 5.97 6.66 5.62
CA ILE A 67 5.91 5.42 4.85
C ILE A 67 6.33 4.26 5.77
N SER A 68 5.37 3.47 6.22
CA SER A 68 5.62 2.39 7.16
C SER A 68 5.93 1.10 6.44
N ASN A 69 7.01 0.42 6.86
CA ASN A 69 7.19 -0.99 6.57
C ASN A 69 6.31 -1.81 7.52
N TYR A 70 5.85 -2.96 7.09
CA TYR A 70 5.05 -3.90 7.87
C TYR A 70 5.55 -5.32 7.61
N ARG A 71 5.32 -6.23 8.55
CA ARG A 71 5.77 -7.63 8.39
C ARG A 71 5.09 -8.30 7.20
N LEU A 72 5.81 -9.19 6.56
CA LEU A 72 5.43 -9.83 5.31
C LEU A 72 5.20 -11.34 5.52
N ALA A 73 4.21 -11.88 4.81
CA ALA A 73 4.00 -13.32 4.72
C ALA A 73 5.25 -14.02 4.12
N PRO A 74 5.51 -15.30 4.46
CA PRO A 74 4.62 -16.23 5.19
C PRO A 74 4.76 -16.21 6.70
N GLN A 75 5.65 -15.42 7.28
CA GLN A 75 5.97 -15.46 8.72
C GLN A 75 4.88 -14.81 9.57
N VAL A 76 4.04 -14.00 8.95
CA VAL A 76 2.82 -13.42 9.53
C VAL A 76 1.68 -13.54 8.53
N THR A 77 0.46 -13.50 9.03
CA THR A 77 -0.76 -13.43 8.21
C THR A 77 -0.96 -12.00 7.69
N ALA A 78 -1.77 -11.85 6.64
CA ALA A 78 -2.15 -10.53 6.15
C ALA A 78 -2.88 -9.70 7.22
N LYS A 79 -3.69 -10.35 8.08
CA LYS A 79 -4.33 -9.70 9.23
C LYS A 79 -3.33 -9.10 10.22
N GLU A 80 -2.23 -9.83 10.52
CA GLU A 80 -1.15 -9.32 11.37
C GLU A 80 -0.38 -8.18 10.70
N ALA A 81 -0.15 -8.26 9.39
CA ALA A 81 0.47 -7.16 8.63
C ALA A 81 -0.42 -5.90 8.62
N PHE A 82 -1.74 -6.06 8.53
CA PHE A 82 -2.69 -4.95 8.64
C PHE A 82 -2.67 -4.35 10.05
N SER A 83 -2.56 -5.18 11.09
CA SER A 83 -2.38 -4.72 12.47
C SER A 83 -1.08 -3.93 12.65
N ASP A 84 0.02 -4.32 11.99
CA ASP A 84 1.26 -3.52 12.00
C ASP A 84 1.02 -2.11 11.42
N CYS A 85 0.19 -2.00 10.38
CA CYS A 85 -0.16 -0.71 9.78
C CYS A 85 -1.06 0.14 10.68
N GLU A 86 -1.96 -0.49 11.45
CA GLU A 86 -2.73 0.20 12.49
C GLU A 86 -1.82 0.73 13.59
N GLU A 87 -0.88 -0.08 14.08
CA GLU A 87 0.11 0.34 15.07
C GLU A 87 1.02 1.45 14.55
N ALA A 88 1.41 1.39 13.26
CA ALA A 88 2.18 2.46 12.62
C ALA A 88 1.38 3.77 12.53
N TYR A 89 0.05 3.70 12.25
CA TYR A 89 -0.84 4.85 12.33
C TYR A 89 -0.87 5.43 13.74
N ASP A 90 -1.13 4.58 14.73
CA ASP A 90 -1.24 5.02 16.14
C ASP A 90 0.08 5.66 16.62
N TRP A 91 1.22 5.10 16.26
CA TRP A 91 2.53 5.66 16.52
C TRP A 91 2.75 7.01 15.81
N ALA A 92 2.38 7.11 14.52
CA ALA A 92 2.56 8.32 13.73
C ALA A 92 1.72 9.50 14.27
N VAL A 93 0.54 9.22 14.81
CA VAL A 93 -0.35 10.23 15.37
C VAL A 93 0.02 10.60 16.81
N ASN A 94 0.45 9.64 17.64
CA ASN A 94 0.62 9.85 19.07
C ASN A 94 2.08 10.10 19.50
N SER A 95 3.05 9.46 18.87
CA SER A 95 4.46 9.47 19.30
C SER A 95 5.36 10.29 18.37
N LEU A 96 5.19 10.17 17.06
CA LEU A 96 6.03 10.83 16.07
C LEU A 96 6.05 12.37 16.22
N PRO A 97 4.95 13.08 16.57
CA PRO A 97 4.99 14.53 16.71
C PRO A 97 6.02 15.02 17.72
N GLY A 98 6.10 14.37 18.88
CA GLY A 98 7.09 14.70 19.91
C GLY A 98 8.54 14.47 19.46
N ILE A 99 8.78 13.36 18.75
CA ILE A 99 10.09 13.02 18.20
C ILE A 99 10.51 14.06 17.16
N MET A 100 9.62 14.38 16.21
CA MET A 100 9.92 15.32 15.12
C MET A 100 10.16 16.75 15.64
N GLU A 101 9.42 17.19 16.64
CA GLU A 101 9.63 18.49 17.23
C GLU A 101 10.95 18.55 18.01
N ALA A 102 11.24 17.55 18.85
CA ALA A 102 12.42 17.55 19.71
C ALA A 102 13.73 17.38 18.93
N GLU A 103 13.77 16.48 17.94
CA GLU A 103 15.01 16.11 17.27
C GLU A 103 15.23 16.87 15.95
N HIS A 104 14.14 17.33 15.30
CA HIS A 104 14.22 17.94 13.96
C HIS A 104 13.61 19.34 13.89
N GLY A 105 12.98 19.84 14.96
CA GLY A 105 12.31 21.14 14.99
C GLY A 105 11.06 21.19 14.06
N VAL A 106 10.49 20.05 13.71
CA VAL A 106 9.36 19.91 12.80
C VAL A 106 8.08 19.67 13.58
N LYS A 107 7.13 20.60 13.50
CA LYS A 107 5.81 20.44 14.10
C LYS A 107 4.89 19.65 13.18
N LEU A 108 4.21 18.65 13.73
CA LEU A 108 3.22 17.85 13.02
C LEU A 108 1.80 18.22 13.49
N GLU A 109 0.85 18.20 12.56
CA GLU A 109 -0.58 18.41 12.82
C GLU A 109 -1.30 17.06 12.72
N ASN A 110 -1.18 16.27 13.76
CA ASN A 110 -1.63 14.87 13.80
C ASN A 110 -3.16 14.69 13.60
N ALA A 111 -3.97 15.70 13.92
CA ALA A 111 -5.42 15.69 13.65
C ALA A 111 -5.77 15.77 12.16
N LYS A 112 -4.79 16.09 11.31
CA LYS A 112 -4.91 16.20 9.85
C LYS A 112 -4.09 15.10 9.20
N ALA A 113 -4.54 13.86 9.32
CA ALA A 113 -3.94 12.71 8.68
C ALA A 113 -4.74 12.32 7.44
N VAL A 114 -4.05 12.01 6.34
CA VAL A 114 -4.58 11.36 5.15
C VAL A 114 -3.85 10.03 4.93
N ALA A 115 -4.44 9.13 4.14
CA ALA A 115 -3.80 7.85 3.84
C ALA A 115 -3.78 7.58 2.33
N TYR A 116 -2.71 6.97 1.84
CA TYR A 116 -2.72 6.39 0.50
C TYR A 116 -1.84 5.15 0.40
N GLY A 117 -2.03 4.38 -0.65
CA GLY A 117 -1.21 3.20 -0.89
C GLY A 117 -1.46 2.57 -2.25
N HIS A 118 -0.61 1.61 -2.59
CA HIS A 118 -0.54 0.98 -3.89
C HIS A 118 -0.85 -0.51 -3.79
N SER A 119 -1.70 -1.06 -4.65
CA SER A 119 -2.03 -2.49 -4.67
C SER A 119 -2.55 -2.95 -3.31
N SER A 120 -1.96 -3.96 -2.67
CA SER A 120 -2.27 -4.35 -1.29
C SER A 120 -2.14 -3.19 -0.29
N GLY A 121 -1.24 -2.24 -0.53
CA GLY A 121 -1.13 -1.01 0.26
C GLY A 121 -2.33 -0.08 0.07
N GLY A 122 -2.98 -0.09 -1.10
CA GLY A 122 -4.25 0.60 -1.34
C GLY A 122 -5.39 0.00 -0.52
N SER A 123 -5.42 -1.33 -0.41
CA SER A 123 -6.36 -2.03 0.48
C SER A 123 -6.09 -1.71 1.95
N ILE A 124 -4.81 -1.64 2.35
CA ILE A 124 -4.42 -1.22 3.71
C ILE A 124 -4.85 0.23 3.97
N ALA A 125 -4.68 1.16 3.03
CA ALA A 125 -5.12 2.54 3.20
C ALA A 125 -6.64 2.64 3.44
N LEU A 126 -7.44 1.88 2.69
CA LEU A 126 -8.90 1.75 2.90
C LEU A 126 -9.22 1.08 4.24
N HIS A 127 -8.45 0.06 4.64
CA HIS A 127 -8.61 -0.58 5.94
C HIS A 127 -8.36 0.43 7.08
N ILE A 128 -7.31 1.23 7.00
CA ILE A 128 -7.04 2.28 7.98
C ILE A 128 -8.21 3.27 8.07
N ALA A 129 -8.78 3.69 6.93
CA ALA A 129 -9.96 4.54 6.93
C ALA A 129 -11.18 3.90 7.60
N SER A 130 -11.28 2.57 7.60
CA SER A 130 -12.38 1.83 8.25
C SER A 130 -12.27 1.77 9.77
N CYS A 131 -11.08 2.01 10.34
CA CYS A 131 -10.82 1.79 11.78
C CYS A 131 -10.06 2.93 12.47
N ARG A 132 -9.58 3.93 11.72
CA ARG A 132 -8.83 5.08 12.24
C ARG A 132 -9.31 6.38 11.58
N PRO A 133 -9.30 7.52 12.29
CA PRO A 133 -9.71 8.79 11.71
C PRO A 133 -8.67 9.32 10.72
N VAL A 134 -9.03 9.35 9.44
CA VAL A 134 -8.29 10.04 8.38
C VAL A 134 -9.21 11.00 7.64
N LYS A 135 -8.65 12.05 7.05
CA LYS A 135 -9.42 13.10 6.36
C LYS A 135 -9.82 12.69 4.95
N ALA A 136 -8.98 11.92 4.28
CA ALA A 136 -9.23 11.36 2.95
C ALA A 136 -8.33 10.16 2.68
N VAL A 137 -8.72 9.34 1.71
CA VAL A 137 -7.92 8.21 1.21
C VAL A 137 -7.79 8.28 -0.30
N THR A 138 -6.60 7.94 -0.80
CA THR A 138 -6.38 7.57 -2.20
C THR A 138 -5.84 6.14 -2.28
N ALA A 139 -6.56 5.27 -2.98
CA ALA A 139 -6.16 3.89 -3.21
C ALA A 139 -5.77 3.69 -4.68
N PHE A 140 -4.47 3.49 -4.95
CA PHE A 140 -3.97 3.19 -6.28
C PHE A 140 -4.11 1.69 -6.54
N TYR A 141 -4.90 1.33 -7.54
CA TYR A 141 -5.14 -0.05 -8.01
C TYR A 141 -5.24 -1.08 -6.85
N PRO A 142 -6.13 -0.84 -5.86
CA PRO A 142 -6.22 -1.67 -4.67
C PRO A 142 -6.68 -3.10 -4.98
N SER A 143 -6.25 -4.08 -4.18
CA SER A 143 -6.87 -5.40 -4.15
C SER A 143 -8.15 -5.36 -3.31
N LEU A 144 -9.28 -5.68 -3.92
CA LEU A 144 -10.62 -5.51 -3.35
C LEU A 144 -11.42 -6.81 -3.42
N PHE A 145 -12.46 -6.92 -2.58
CA PHE A 145 -13.36 -8.07 -2.52
C PHE A 145 -12.62 -9.40 -2.25
N ASN A 146 -11.62 -9.35 -1.38
CA ASN A 146 -10.87 -10.54 -0.98
C ASN A 146 -11.76 -11.59 -0.30
N ALA A 147 -12.83 -11.18 0.36
CA ALA A 147 -13.84 -12.06 0.96
C ALA A 147 -14.74 -12.76 -0.07
N ASP A 148 -14.81 -12.26 -1.29
CA ASP A 148 -15.61 -12.85 -2.37
C ASP A 148 -14.77 -13.90 -3.14
N THR A 149 -14.92 -15.16 -2.81
CA THR A 149 -14.18 -16.28 -3.43
C THR A 149 -14.45 -16.48 -4.93
N SER A 150 -15.42 -15.77 -5.49
CA SER A 150 -15.70 -15.79 -6.93
C SER A 150 -14.73 -14.91 -7.73
N THR A 151 -14.02 -13.99 -7.09
CA THR A 151 -13.08 -13.07 -7.75
C THR A 151 -11.83 -13.76 -8.31
N SER A 152 -11.15 -13.06 -9.20
CA SER A 152 -9.90 -13.54 -9.82
C SER A 152 -8.75 -13.74 -8.82
N ALA A 153 -8.82 -13.10 -7.64
CA ALA A 153 -7.82 -13.26 -6.58
C ALA A 153 -7.70 -14.71 -6.06
N HIS A 154 -8.78 -15.48 -6.17
CA HIS A 154 -8.86 -16.87 -5.73
C HIS A 154 -8.66 -17.90 -6.86
N LYS A 155 -8.31 -17.46 -8.07
CA LYS A 155 -8.27 -18.32 -9.25
C LYS A 155 -6.90 -18.26 -9.93
N PRO A 156 -6.43 -19.37 -10.52
CA PRO A 156 -5.26 -19.35 -11.38
C PRO A 156 -5.45 -18.39 -12.56
N THR A 157 -4.35 -17.76 -12.99
CA THR A 157 -4.35 -16.88 -14.16
C THR A 157 -3.32 -17.31 -15.19
N SER A 158 -3.70 -17.29 -16.48
CA SER A 158 -2.79 -17.41 -17.61
C SER A 158 -2.44 -16.06 -18.24
N LEU A 159 -3.02 -14.96 -17.73
CA LEU A 159 -2.84 -13.63 -18.29
C LEU A 159 -1.48 -13.02 -17.89
N PRO A 160 -0.83 -12.26 -18.81
CA PRO A 160 0.35 -11.49 -18.46
C PRO A 160 0.07 -10.47 -17.34
N PRO A 161 1.07 -10.12 -16.53
CA PRO A 161 2.42 -10.69 -16.55
C PRO A 161 2.53 -12.02 -15.81
N PHE A 162 1.69 -12.30 -14.82
CA PHE A 162 1.86 -13.42 -13.90
C PHE A 162 1.71 -14.79 -14.54
N GLY A 163 0.74 -14.96 -15.44
CA GLY A 163 0.52 -16.24 -16.12
C GLY A 163 1.71 -16.72 -16.97
N MET A 164 2.63 -15.83 -17.33
CA MET A 164 3.81 -16.14 -18.12
C MET A 164 5.02 -16.57 -17.29
N PHE A 165 4.99 -16.40 -15.97
CA PHE A 165 6.10 -16.80 -15.11
C PHE A 165 6.13 -18.33 -14.95
N PRO A 166 7.33 -18.94 -14.90
CA PRO A 166 7.45 -20.37 -14.58
C PRO A 166 6.99 -20.63 -13.16
N ASP A 167 6.52 -21.86 -12.91
CA ASP A 167 6.25 -22.30 -11.55
C ASP A 167 7.56 -22.30 -10.76
N PHE A 168 7.44 -21.92 -9.49
CA PHE A 168 8.59 -21.78 -8.60
C PHE A 168 8.42 -22.67 -7.37
N HIS A 169 9.35 -23.59 -7.21
CA HIS A 169 9.47 -24.47 -6.06
C HIS A 169 10.80 -24.19 -5.38
N PRO A 170 10.82 -23.41 -4.28
CA PRO A 170 12.08 -22.99 -3.65
C PRO A 170 12.85 -24.18 -3.09
N THR A 171 14.18 -24.15 -3.26
CA THR A 171 15.08 -25.05 -2.53
C THR A 171 15.07 -24.70 -1.04
N PRO A 172 15.58 -25.57 -0.14
CA PRO A 172 15.71 -25.23 1.28
C PRO A 172 16.47 -23.92 1.54
N GLU A 173 17.53 -23.66 0.75
CA GLU A 173 18.35 -22.45 0.83
C GLU A 173 17.58 -21.21 0.37
N GLU A 174 16.81 -21.31 -0.73
CA GLU A 174 15.94 -20.23 -1.20
C GLU A 174 14.81 -19.99 -0.19
N TRP A 175 14.24 -21.06 0.39
CA TRP A 175 13.22 -20.94 1.42
C TRP A 175 13.73 -20.22 2.67
N ALA A 176 14.96 -20.48 3.09
CA ALA A 176 15.59 -19.77 4.21
C ALA A 176 15.72 -18.24 3.94
N THR A 177 15.79 -17.82 2.67
CA THR A 177 15.75 -16.38 2.33
C THR A 177 14.33 -15.82 2.28
N ILE A 178 13.35 -16.66 1.94
CA ILE A 178 11.92 -16.28 1.95
C ILE A 178 11.41 -16.17 3.39
N SER A 179 11.77 -17.12 4.24
CA SER A 179 11.32 -17.23 5.63
C SER A 179 12.48 -17.56 6.54
N PRO A 180 13.36 -16.59 6.89
CA PRO A 180 14.45 -16.81 7.83
C PRO A 180 13.90 -17.21 9.20
N ALA A 181 14.69 -18.02 9.93
CA ALA A 181 14.27 -18.59 11.21
C ALA A 181 14.40 -17.61 12.40
N ASP A 182 15.19 -16.56 12.24
CA ASP A 182 15.61 -15.61 13.28
C ASP A 182 15.11 -14.17 13.06
N ALA A 183 14.26 -13.95 12.06
CA ALA A 183 13.70 -12.65 11.75
C ALA A 183 12.33 -12.76 11.08
N GLN A 184 11.45 -11.79 11.33
CA GLN A 184 10.25 -11.56 10.52
C GLN A 184 10.56 -10.49 9.47
N VAL A 185 10.40 -10.86 8.18
CA VAL A 185 10.74 -9.96 7.08
C VAL A 185 9.72 -8.81 7.01
N SER A 186 10.21 -7.58 7.04
CA SER A 186 9.40 -6.36 6.86
C SER A 186 9.86 -5.50 5.68
N GLU A 187 10.93 -5.89 5.02
CA GLU A 187 11.47 -5.22 3.82
C GLU A 187 11.94 -6.27 2.82
N ALA A 188 11.35 -6.28 1.64
CA ALA A 188 11.78 -7.13 0.54
C ALA A 188 11.66 -6.34 -0.78
N ALA A 189 12.75 -6.28 -1.54
CA ALA A 189 12.75 -5.54 -2.79
C ALA A 189 11.75 -6.13 -3.79
N LEU A 190 11.00 -5.27 -4.47
CA LEU A 190 10.22 -5.67 -5.63
C LEU A 190 11.15 -5.92 -6.82
N ALA A 191 10.91 -7.00 -7.57
CA ALA A 191 11.62 -7.24 -8.82
C ALA A 191 11.23 -6.17 -9.86
N LEU A 192 12.24 -5.52 -10.42
CA LEU A 192 12.04 -4.54 -11.49
C LEU A 192 12.13 -5.24 -12.87
N PRO A 193 11.46 -4.70 -13.89
CA PRO A 193 11.62 -5.20 -15.26
C PRO A 193 13.11 -5.27 -15.68
N GLY A 194 13.52 -6.40 -16.24
CA GLY A 194 14.91 -6.64 -16.67
C GLY A 194 15.88 -7.07 -15.55
N THR A 195 15.43 -7.21 -14.32
CA THR A 195 16.22 -7.77 -13.22
C THR A 195 15.91 -9.24 -12.98
N ILE A 196 16.86 -9.98 -12.40
CA ILE A 196 16.61 -11.35 -11.95
C ILE A 196 15.81 -11.28 -10.65
N PRO A 197 14.58 -11.84 -10.61
CA PRO A 197 13.78 -11.81 -9.40
C PRO A 197 14.43 -12.61 -8.25
N ALA A 198 14.46 -12.04 -7.07
CA ALA A 198 14.84 -12.76 -5.85
C ALA A 198 13.85 -13.91 -5.55
N PRO A 199 14.24 -14.94 -4.76
CA PRO A 199 13.38 -16.09 -4.46
C PRO A 199 11.98 -15.68 -3.94
N ARG A 200 11.88 -14.67 -3.07
CA ARG A 200 10.60 -14.17 -2.55
C ARG A 200 9.71 -13.59 -3.64
N ASN A 201 10.27 -12.87 -4.62
CA ASN A 201 9.53 -12.37 -5.78
C ASN A 201 9.03 -13.51 -6.69
N LYS A 202 9.89 -14.51 -6.96
CA LYS A 202 9.49 -15.70 -7.73
C LYS A 202 8.35 -16.44 -7.04
N TRP A 203 8.44 -16.57 -5.71
CA TRP A 203 7.41 -17.21 -4.91
C TRP A 203 6.08 -16.43 -4.97
N GLN A 204 6.09 -15.11 -4.81
CA GLN A 204 4.90 -14.29 -4.97
C GLN A 204 4.25 -14.47 -6.35
N MET A 205 5.07 -14.43 -7.42
CA MET A 205 4.57 -14.61 -8.79
C MET A 205 3.91 -15.98 -8.98
N HIS A 206 4.51 -17.04 -8.41
CA HIS A 206 3.94 -18.39 -8.41
C HIS A 206 2.59 -18.42 -7.67
N LEU A 207 2.49 -17.83 -6.49
CA LEU A 207 1.26 -17.78 -5.71
C LEU A 207 0.12 -17.08 -6.46
N VAL A 208 0.40 -15.92 -7.06
CA VAL A 208 -0.61 -15.16 -7.83
C VAL A 208 -1.03 -15.95 -9.07
N LYS A 209 -0.07 -16.48 -9.83
CA LYS A 209 -0.34 -17.31 -11.02
C LYS A 209 -1.28 -18.47 -10.72
N ASN A 210 -1.08 -19.15 -9.60
CA ASN A 210 -1.80 -20.37 -9.24
C ASN A 210 -3.06 -20.11 -8.38
N GLY A 211 -3.44 -18.85 -8.15
CA GLY A 211 -4.60 -18.51 -7.30
C GLY A 211 -4.41 -18.87 -5.83
N GLN A 212 -3.16 -19.02 -5.40
CA GLN A 212 -2.79 -19.44 -4.04
C GLN A 212 -2.43 -18.26 -3.13
N TRP A 213 -2.38 -17.05 -3.69
CA TRP A 213 -1.92 -15.87 -2.97
C TRP A 213 -2.73 -15.64 -1.68
N LEU A 214 -4.04 -15.49 -1.78
CA LEU A 214 -4.89 -15.20 -0.61
C LEU A 214 -4.86 -16.31 0.43
N SER A 215 -4.94 -17.58 0.02
CA SER A 215 -4.89 -18.72 0.95
C SER A 215 -3.51 -18.87 1.64
N THR A 216 -2.46 -18.32 1.05
CA THR A 216 -1.12 -18.32 1.64
C THR A 216 -0.92 -17.19 2.63
N ILE A 217 -1.38 -15.97 2.30
CA ILE A 217 -1.23 -14.82 3.20
C ILE A 217 -2.28 -14.80 4.33
N GLN A 218 -3.40 -15.50 4.16
CA GLN A 218 -4.48 -15.60 5.14
C GLN A 218 -4.98 -17.06 5.23
N PRO A 219 -4.18 -17.97 5.85
CA PRO A 219 -4.41 -19.41 5.79
C PRO A 219 -5.62 -19.89 6.60
N ASP A 220 -6.12 -19.10 7.54
CA ASP A 220 -7.34 -19.38 8.31
C ASP A 220 -8.62 -19.10 7.51
N GLY A 221 -8.50 -18.50 6.31
CA GLY A 221 -9.61 -18.17 5.43
C GLY A 221 -10.46 -16.97 5.89
N ASP A 222 -10.07 -16.25 6.95
CA ASP A 222 -10.76 -15.03 7.38
C ASP A 222 -10.43 -13.85 6.45
N TYR A 223 -10.84 -13.99 5.19
CA TYR A 223 -10.61 -12.96 4.18
C TYR A 223 -11.39 -11.66 4.45
N ALA A 224 -12.47 -11.74 5.23
CA ALA A 224 -13.22 -10.56 5.64
C ALA A 224 -12.39 -9.62 6.52
N ALA A 225 -11.44 -10.15 7.30
CA ALA A 225 -10.54 -9.36 8.13
C ALA A 225 -9.62 -8.44 7.32
N ILE A 226 -9.31 -8.82 6.08
CA ILE A 226 -8.40 -8.10 5.18
C ILE A 226 -9.12 -7.47 3.96
N ASP A 227 -10.45 -7.51 3.96
CA ASP A 227 -11.28 -6.87 2.94
C ASP A 227 -11.93 -5.61 3.54
N PRO A 228 -11.44 -4.40 3.22
CA PRO A 228 -11.97 -3.18 3.80
C PRO A 228 -13.44 -2.95 3.46
N LEU A 229 -13.91 -3.44 2.31
CA LEU A 229 -15.29 -3.20 1.85
C LEU A 229 -16.35 -3.95 2.66
N THR A 230 -15.96 -4.95 3.46
CA THR A 230 -16.87 -5.61 4.40
C THR A 230 -17.29 -4.70 5.57
N ARG A 231 -16.60 -3.57 5.76
CA ARG A 231 -16.79 -2.61 6.85
C ARG A 231 -17.20 -1.22 6.38
N VAL A 232 -17.53 -1.07 5.09
CA VAL A 232 -17.90 0.24 4.56
C VAL A 232 -19.20 0.74 5.20
N THR A 233 -19.18 2.01 5.65
CA THR A 233 -20.33 2.72 6.20
C THR A 233 -20.35 4.16 5.68
N GLY A 234 -21.48 4.86 5.82
CA GLY A 234 -21.60 6.26 5.40
C GLY A 234 -20.69 7.25 6.13
N ASP A 235 -20.08 6.83 7.25
CA ASP A 235 -19.17 7.65 8.04
C ASP A 235 -17.72 7.62 7.53
N TRP A 236 -17.43 6.85 6.48
CA TRP A 236 -16.10 6.86 5.89
C TRP A 236 -15.73 8.25 5.38
N CYS A 237 -14.44 8.57 5.47
CA CYS A 237 -13.89 9.77 4.87
C CYS A 237 -14.04 9.75 3.33
N PRO A 238 -13.82 10.88 2.64
CA PRO A 238 -13.68 10.94 1.19
C PRO A 238 -12.69 9.92 0.65
N VAL A 239 -13.08 9.18 -0.39
CA VAL A 239 -12.26 8.10 -1.01
C VAL A 239 -12.08 8.35 -2.50
N MET A 240 -10.83 8.27 -2.97
CA MET A 240 -10.51 8.20 -4.38
C MET A 240 -9.83 6.87 -4.71
N ILE A 241 -10.31 6.19 -5.74
CA ILE A 241 -9.64 5.03 -6.35
C ILE A 241 -9.02 5.48 -7.66
N VAL A 242 -7.77 5.15 -7.90
CA VAL A 242 -7.08 5.36 -9.19
C VAL A 242 -6.73 4.00 -9.77
N GLN A 243 -7.34 3.64 -10.90
CA GLN A 243 -7.33 2.28 -11.43
C GLN A 243 -6.89 2.25 -12.90
N GLY A 244 -5.94 1.38 -13.24
CA GLY A 244 -5.60 1.08 -14.62
C GLY A 244 -6.75 0.34 -15.33
N GLU A 245 -7.11 0.78 -16.56
CA GLU A 245 -8.20 0.19 -17.33
C GLU A 245 -7.98 -1.30 -17.63
N LEU A 246 -6.72 -1.67 -17.93
CA LEU A 246 -6.33 -3.03 -18.32
C LEU A 246 -5.76 -3.85 -17.16
N ASP A 247 -5.94 -3.40 -15.93
CA ASP A 247 -5.48 -4.13 -14.75
C ASP A 247 -6.26 -5.44 -14.59
N ASN A 248 -5.52 -6.54 -14.50
CA ASN A 248 -6.07 -7.88 -14.41
C ASN A 248 -5.41 -8.72 -13.30
N ILE A 249 -4.68 -8.07 -12.40
CA ILE A 249 -4.06 -8.76 -11.27
C ILE A 249 -5.11 -9.12 -10.23
N GLY A 250 -4.99 -10.31 -9.67
CA GLY A 250 -5.96 -10.88 -8.76
C GLY A 250 -6.43 -9.91 -7.67
N GLY A 251 -7.74 -9.63 -7.65
CA GLY A 251 -8.35 -8.66 -6.75
C GLY A 251 -8.27 -7.20 -7.19
N SER A 252 -7.41 -6.85 -8.16
CA SER A 252 -7.31 -5.50 -8.74
C SER A 252 -7.82 -5.54 -10.18
N SER A 253 -8.94 -4.90 -10.44
CA SER A 253 -9.51 -4.80 -11.78
C SER A 253 -10.40 -3.57 -11.89
N LEU A 254 -10.64 -3.10 -13.13
CA LEU A 254 -11.58 -2.00 -13.35
C LEU A 254 -12.99 -2.35 -12.85
N GLU A 255 -13.46 -3.57 -13.12
CA GLU A 255 -14.75 -4.05 -12.62
C GLU A 255 -14.81 -4.01 -11.08
N GLY A 256 -13.75 -4.48 -10.40
CA GLY A 256 -13.63 -4.42 -8.94
C GLY A 256 -13.66 -2.99 -8.42
N ALA A 257 -12.93 -2.07 -9.06
CA ALA A 257 -12.91 -0.65 -8.69
C ALA A 257 -14.29 0.02 -8.88
N GLN A 258 -14.99 -0.25 -9.98
CA GLN A 258 -16.35 0.24 -10.23
C GLN A 258 -17.36 -0.33 -9.23
N ARG A 259 -17.25 -1.62 -8.90
CA ARG A 259 -18.07 -2.26 -7.88
C ARG A 259 -17.82 -1.64 -6.49
N ALA A 260 -16.57 -1.31 -6.17
CA ALA A 260 -16.21 -0.67 -4.91
C ALA A 260 -16.73 0.77 -4.82
N GLU A 261 -16.58 1.55 -5.88
CA GLU A 261 -17.16 2.89 -5.97
C GLU A 261 -18.66 2.86 -5.71
N LYS A 262 -19.37 1.94 -6.40
CA LYS A 262 -20.81 1.76 -6.20
C LYS A 262 -21.13 1.36 -4.74
N ALA A 263 -20.43 0.38 -4.18
CA ALA A 263 -20.68 -0.09 -2.82
C ALA A 263 -20.50 1.02 -1.78
N MET A 264 -19.45 1.85 -1.91
CA MET A 264 -19.23 2.99 -1.02
C MET A 264 -20.32 4.07 -1.18
N LYS A 265 -20.76 4.37 -2.40
CA LYS A 265 -21.87 5.32 -2.65
C LYS A 265 -23.18 4.79 -2.06
N ASP A 266 -23.49 3.52 -2.27
CA ASP A 266 -24.69 2.87 -1.72
C ASP A 266 -24.69 2.85 -0.17
N ALA A 267 -23.51 2.72 0.45
CA ALA A 267 -23.35 2.81 1.89
C ALA A 267 -23.47 4.25 2.44
N GLY A 268 -23.53 5.26 1.57
CA GLY A 268 -23.67 6.65 1.96
C GLY A 268 -22.38 7.42 2.18
N VAL A 269 -21.24 6.91 1.73
CA VAL A 269 -19.96 7.66 1.75
C VAL A 269 -20.14 8.94 0.94
N ARG A 270 -19.84 10.08 1.52
CA ARG A 270 -20.18 11.40 0.98
C ARG A 270 -19.51 11.69 -0.37
N GLU A 271 -18.23 11.38 -0.45
CA GLU A 271 -17.40 11.68 -1.62
C GLU A 271 -16.62 10.43 -2.01
N VAL A 272 -16.97 9.88 -3.17
CA VAL A 272 -16.28 8.74 -3.77
C VAL A 272 -16.00 9.03 -5.22
N GLN A 273 -14.74 8.92 -5.63
CA GLN A 273 -14.30 9.12 -7.01
C GLN A 273 -13.50 7.91 -7.51
N LEU A 274 -13.71 7.58 -8.77
CA LEU A 274 -12.91 6.62 -9.51
C LEU A 274 -12.25 7.33 -10.70
N GLU A 275 -10.91 7.39 -10.68
CA GLU A 275 -10.12 7.82 -11.83
C GLU A 275 -9.62 6.59 -12.59
N VAL A 276 -9.99 6.48 -13.86
CA VAL A 276 -9.59 5.38 -14.74
C VAL A 276 -8.45 5.83 -15.64
N VAL A 277 -7.31 5.14 -15.56
CA VAL A 277 -6.13 5.43 -16.39
C VAL A 277 -6.19 4.56 -17.63
N GLN A 278 -6.54 5.19 -18.76
CA GLN A 278 -6.81 4.51 -20.02
C GLN A 278 -5.58 3.78 -20.56
N GLY A 279 -5.77 2.54 -21.01
CA GLY A 279 -4.72 1.70 -21.58
C GLY A 279 -3.69 1.18 -20.61
N GLU A 280 -3.81 1.48 -19.30
CA GLU A 280 -2.80 1.14 -18.31
C GLU A 280 -3.14 -0.13 -17.53
N THR A 281 -2.08 -0.83 -17.14
CA THR A 281 -2.13 -2.05 -16.33
C THR A 281 -1.83 -1.76 -14.86
N HIS A 282 -1.66 -2.80 -14.07
CA HIS A 282 -1.22 -2.69 -12.67
C HIS A 282 0.15 -2.01 -12.56
N MET A 283 0.38 -1.24 -11.49
CA MET A 283 1.65 -0.56 -11.19
C MET A 283 2.10 0.42 -12.30
N PHE A 284 1.17 1.08 -12.98
CA PHE A 284 1.45 2.00 -14.08
C PHE A 284 2.34 3.21 -13.67
N ASP A 285 2.41 3.50 -12.39
CA ASP A 285 3.17 4.61 -11.78
C ASP A 285 4.53 4.18 -11.20
N LEU A 286 4.85 2.87 -11.24
CA LEU A 286 6.13 2.32 -10.78
C LEU A 286 7.18 2.27 -11.91
N PRO A 287 8.43 1.77 -11.66
CA PRO A 287 9.49 1.71 -12.66
C PRO A 287 9.03 1.20 -14.05
N PRO A 288 9.63 1.71 -15.14
CA PRO A 288 10.80 2.59 -15.23
C PRO A 288 10.54 4.07 -14.97
N THR A 289 9.35 4.43 -14.58
CA THR A 289 8.85 5.80 -14.47
C THR A 289 9.02 6.41 -13.07
N VAL A 290 9.54 5.63 -12.10
CA VAL A 290 9.79 6.10 -10.73
C VAL A 290 10.74 7.30 -10.73
N GLY A 291 10.33 8.36 -10.04
CA GLY A 291 11.14 9.56 -9.85
C GLY A 291 11.09 10.58 -10.98
N THR A 292 10.34 10.30 -12.05
CA THR A 292 10.13 11.27 -13.12
C THR A 292 8.76 11.95 -12.99
N SER A 293 8.72 13.27 -13.17
CA SER A 293 7.47 14.04 -13.31
C SER A 293 6.90 13.96 -14.74
N ASP A 294 7.59 13.28 -15.66
CA ASP A 294 7.30 13.25 -17.10
C ASP A 294 6.55 11.97 -17.52
N LEU A 295 5.59 11.56 -16.74
CA LEU A 295 4.77 10.37 -17.03
C LEU A 295 3.60 10.67 -17.99
N GLY A 296 3.45 11.92 -18.44
CA GLY A 296 2.32 12.31 -19.27
C GLY A 296 0.97 12.03 -18.55
N PRO A 297 0.00 11.37 -19.23
CA PRO A 297 -1.32 11.08 -18.65
C PRO A 297 -1.27 10.26 -17.37
N LYS A 298 -0.28 9.39 -17.19
CA LYS A 298 -0.08 8.60 -15.96
C LYS A 298 0.20 9.50 -14.77
N TRP A 299 1.11 10.45 -14.92
CA TRP A 299 1.42 11.40 -13.85
C TRP A 299 0.22 12.31 -13.55
N GLU A 300 -0.54 12.68 -14.56
CA GLU A 300 -1.75 13.45 -14.34
C GLU A 300 -2.76 12.70 -13.45
N ALA A 301 -3.00 11.41 -13.72
CA ALA A 301 -3.86 10.58 -12.90
C ALA A 301 -3.32 10.39 -11.47
N VAL A 302 -2.00 10.14 -11.34
CA VAL A 302 -1.34 10.07 -10.03
C VAL A 302 -1.50 11.39 -9.28
N ARG A 303 -1.25 12.51 -9.95
CA ARG A 303 -1.39 13.85 -9.35
C ARG A 303 -2.82 14.13 -8.88
N LYS A 304 -3.83 13.75 -9.64
CA LYS A 304 -5.24 13.86 -9.20
C LYS A 304 -5.47 13.12 -7.88
N GLY A 305 -4.93 11.90 -7.75
CA GLY A 305 -5.01 11.13 -6.50
C GLY A 305 -4.29 11.81 -5.32
N LEU A 306 -3.17 12.49 -5.57
CA LEU A 306 -2.44 13.24 -4.54
C LEU A 306 -3.12 14.59 -4.23
N ASP A 307 -3.62 15.30 -5.26
CA ASP A 307 -4.41 16.54 -5.11
C ASP A 307 -5.68 16.30 -4.29
N TRP A 308 -6.30 15.12 -4.45
CA TRP A 308 -7.42 14.68 -3.62
C TRP A 308 -7.07 14.74 -2.12
N LEU A 309 -5.92 14.20 -1.75
CA LEU A 309 -5.46 14.23 -0.36
C LEU A 309 -5.17 15.66 0.12
N VAL A 310 -4.52 16.47 -0.72
CA VAL A 310 -4.18 17.86 -0.40
C VAL A 310 -5.43 18.71 -0.18
N SER A 311 -6.48 18.50 -0.95
CA SER A 311 -7.72 19.30 -0.88
C SER A 311 -8.59 19.02 0.35
N HIS A 312 -8.32 17.95 1.10
CA HIS A 312 -9.11 17.54 2.26
C HIS A 312 -8.45 17.83 3.62
N VAL A 313 -7.37 18.65 3.64
CA VAL A 313 -6.61 18.94 4.88
C VAL A 313 -6.59 20.42 5.28
#